data_0032320e0d10dbb949a1565c145fef71
#
_entry.id   0032320e0d10dbb949a1565c145fef71
#
_cell.length_a   1.000
_cell.length_b   1.000
_cell.length_c   1.000
_cell.angle_alpha   90.00
_cell.angle_beta   90.00
_cell.angle_gamma   90.00
#
_symmetry.space_group_name_H-M   'P 1'
#
loop_
_entity.id
_entity.type
_entity.pdbx_description
1 polymer ?
#
loop_
_entity_poly.entity_id
_entity_poly.type
_entity_poly.pdbx_seq_one_letter_code
_entity_poly.pdbx_strand_id
1 'polypeptide(L)'
;SSNDAESRYLITDFLLNKGAETNVINECGENLLHILLSRTNHNIKQTAELCQRLIKNGVDINQLDKKDRLPLQYVVNMKYTDEELEPLYQIWFSQNNVLVNHKNAWGKTPLEIAEKMPYRASLLERMKKYE
;
A
#
# COMPACT_ATOMS: atom_id res chain seq x y z
N SER A 1 -5.84 7.82 17.04
CA SER A 1 -6.11 9.25 17.02
C SER A 1 -5.52 9.89 15.76
N SER A 2 -5.98 11.09 15.45
CA SER A 2 -5.45 11.85 14.29
C SER A 2 -3.96 12.15 14.43
N ASN A 3 -3.48 12.28 15.66
CA ASN A 3 -2.08 12.55 15.93
C ASN A 3 -1.15 11.42 15.50
N ASP A 4 -1.62 10.18 15.56
CA ASP A 4 -0.82 9.03 15.15
C ASP A 4 -0.56 9.03 13.65
N ALA A 5 -1.55 9.41 12.85
CA ALA A 5 -1.40 9.50 11.39
C ALA A 5 -0.41 10.61 11.03
N GLU A 6 -0.54 11.80 11.64
CA GLU A 6 0.38 12.91 11.42
C GLU A 6 1.80 12.54 11.80
N SER A 7 1.98 11.89 12.96
CA SER A 7 3.30 11.48 13.42
C SER A 7 3.99 10.53 12.42
N ARG A 8 3.24 9.60 11.85
CA ARG A 8 3.76 8.69 10.84
C ARG A 8 4.23 9.42 9.58
N TYR A 9 3.43 10.36 9.11
CA TYR A 9 3.79 11.14 7.94
C TYR A 9 5.04 11.98 8.19
N LEU A 10 5.13 12.60 9.36
CA LEU A 10 6.29 13.40 9.74
C LEU A 10 7.55 12.56 9.85
N ILE A 11 7.47 11.39 10.46
CA ILE A 11 8.61 10.48 10.59
C ILE A 11 9.07 9.99 9.23
N THR A 12 8.13 9.56 8.39
CA THR A 12 8.45 9.10 7.04
C THR A 12 9.10 10.21 6.22
N ASP A 13 8.54 11.41 6.28
CA ASP A 13 9.05 12.57 5.57
C ASP A 13 10.46 12.93 6.06
N PHE A 14 10.66 12.90 7.37
CA PHE A 14 11.97 13.17 7.97
C PHE A 14 13.04 12.19 7.46
N LEU A 15 12.71 10.90 7.44
CA LEU A 15 13.64 9.86 6.97
C LEU A 15 13.98 10.06 5.50
N LEU A 16 13.00 10.38 4.67
CA LEU A 16 13.22 10.64 3.25
C LEU A 16 14.11 11.86 3.03
N ASN A 17 13.87 12.94 3.79
CA ASN A 17 14.63 14.18 3.67
C ASN A 17 16.07 14.03 4.14
N LYS A 18 16.33 13.14 5.08
CA LYS A 18 17.68 12.88 5.58
C LYS A 18 18.48 11.93 4.69
N GLY A 19 17.87 11.41 3.63
CA GLY A 19 18.53 10.41 2.79
C GLY A 19 18.72 9.10 3.48
N ALA A 20 17.94 8.81 4.51
CA ALA A 20 18.00 7.53 5.22
C ALA A 20 17.65 6.40 4.28
N GLU A 21 18.15 5.20 4.58
CA GLU A 21 17.82 4.02 3.80
C GLU A 21 16.32 3.71 3.92
N THR A 22 15.63 3.60 2.78
CA THR A 22 14.20 3.38 2.73
C THR A 22 13.83 1.92 2.48
N ASN A 23 14.83 1.05 2.24
CA ASN A 23 14.62 -0.38 1.96
C ASN A 23 14.70 -1.25 3.21
N VAL A 24 14.43 -0.66 4.38
CA VAL A 24 14.44 -1.40 5.63
C VAL A 24 13.21 -2.30 5.73
N ILE A 25 13.39 -3.46 6.35
CA ILE A 25 12.33 -4.45 6.57
C ILE A 25 12.36 -4.80 8.06
N ASN A 26 11.20 -4.72 8.72
CA ASN A 26 11.11 -5.01 10.15
C ASN A 26 11.01 -6.51 10.42
N GLU A 27 10.84 -6.88 11.67
CA GLU A 27 10.73 -8.28 12.11
C GLU A 27 9.53 -9.00 11.52
N CYS A 28 8.49 -8.27 11.13
CA CYS A 28 7.30 -8.83 10.51
C CYS A 28 7.41 -8.93 8.99
N GLY A 29 8.58 -8.67 8.43
CA GLY A 29 8.80 -8.69 6.98
C GLY A 29 8.20 -7.48 6.27
N GLU A 30 7.76 -6.49 7.02
CA GLU A 30 7.10 -5.29 6.47
C GLU A 30 8.13 -4.24 6.06
N ASN A 31 7.94 -3.66 4.88
CA ASN A 31 8.70 -2.48 4.48
C ASN A 31 7.91 -1.22 4.83
N LEU A 32 8.43 -0.06 4.44
CA LEU A 32 7.77 1.21 4.79
C LEU A 32 6.38 1.35 4.19
N LEU A 33 6.14 0.74 3.02
CA LEU A 33 4.80 0.75 2.41
C LEU A 33 3.80 -0.02 3.26
N HIS A 34 4.16 -1.22 3.73
CA HIS A 34 3.29 -1.99 4.62
C HIS A 34 2.96 -1.18 5.87
N ILE A 35 3.99 -0.60 6.50
CA ILE A 35 3.83 0.15 7.74
C ILE A 35 2.91 1.35 7.54
N LEU A 36 3.13 2.10 6.46
CA LEU A 36 2.32 3.27 6.15
C LEU A 36 0.86 2.89 5.88
N LEU A 37 0.64 1.81 5.13
CA LEU A 37 -0.70 1.39 4.71
C LEU A 37 -1.46 0.60 5.76
N SER A 38 -0.78 0.09 6.80
CA SER A 38 -1.40 -0.79 7.81
C SER A 38 -2.27 -0.05 8.82
N ARG A 39 -2.22 1.25 8.87
CA ARG A 39 -2.97 2.04 9.85
C ARG A 39 -4.40 2.30 9.39
N THR A 40 -5.27 2.64 10.35
CA THR A 40 -6.70 2.82 10.09
C THR A 40 -7.09 4.24 9.70
N ASN A 41 -6.32 5.23 10.15
CA ASN A 41 -6.63 6.64 9.88
C ASN A 41 -5.67 7.20 8.85
N HIS A 42 -6.21 7.65 7.72
CA HIS A 42 -5.40 8.18 6.63
C HIS A 42 -5.94 9.51 6.12
N ASN A 43 -5.02 10.42 5.81
CA ASN A 43 -5.27 11.45 4.81
C ASN A 43 -4.79 10.84 3.50
N ILE A 44 -5.71 10.47 2.62
CA ILE A 44 -5.38 9.68 1.43
C ILE A 44 -4.41 10.42 0.50
N LYS A 45 -4.55 11.73 0.36
CA LYS A 45 -3.63 12.51 -0.48
C LYS A 45 -2.20 12.45 0.07
N GLN A 46 -2.03 12.63 1.38
CA GLN A 46 -0.71 12.52 2.01
C GLN A 46 -0.16 11.11 1.91
N THR A 47 -1.00 10.12 2.15
CA THR A 47 -0.60 8.71 2.03
C THR A 47 -0.12 8.42 0.61
N ALA A 48 -0.85 8.89 -0.39
CA ALA A 48 -0.48 8.70 -1.80
C ALA A 48 0.85 9.39 -2.13
N GLU A 49 1.05 10.61 -1.66
CA GLU A 49 2.30 11.34 -1.89
C GLU A 49 3.49 10.63 -1.26
N LEU A 50 3.33 10.14 -0.04
CA LEU A 50 4.40 9.41 0.64
C LEU A 50 4.69 8.08 -0.05
N CYS A 51 3.67 7.37 -0.50
CA CYS A 51 3.86 6.14 -1.29
C CYS A 51 4.66 6.43 -2.55
N GLN A 52 4.34 7.50 -3.26
CA GLN A 52 5.07 7.88 -4.47
C GLN A 52 6.54 8.18 -4.16
N ARG A 53 6.81 8.91 -3.10
CA ARG A 53 8.18 9.22 -2.69
C ARG A 53 8.94 7.95 -2.29
N LEU A 54 8.31 7.05 -1.55
CA LEU A 54 8.92 5.79 -1.15
C LEU A 54 9.24 4.93 -2.37
N ILE A 55 8.33 4.83 -3.31
CA ILE A 55 8.53 4.06 -4.55
C ILE A 55 9.69 4.66 -5.37
N LYS A 56 9.74 5.99 -5.48
CA LYS A 56 10.85 6.67 -6.17
C LYS A 56 12.20 6.43 -5.51
N ASN A 57 12.20 6.18 -4.20
CA ASN A 57 13.41 5.87 -3.45
C ASN A 57 13.75 4.39 -3.41
N GLY A 58 13.05 3.59 -4.21
CA GLY A 58 13.38 2.18 -4.39
C GLY A 58 12.69 1.21 -3.45
N VAL A 59 11.67 1.67 -2.69
CA VAL A 59 10.89 0.78 -1.83
C VAL A 59 10.07 -0.16 -2.71
N ASP A 60 10.15 -1.46 -2.46
CA ASP A 60 9.51 -2.48 -3.28
C ASP A 60 8.00 -2.54 -3.02
N ILE A 61 7.20 -2.31 -4.07
CA ILE A 61 5.74 -2.40 -3.97
C ILE A 61 5.26 -3.84 -3.81
N ASN A 62 6.13 -4.81 -4.07
CA ASN A 62 5.79 -6.23 -4.04
C ASN A 62 6.48 -6.99 -2.90
N GLN A 63 7.00 -6.28 -1.89
CA GLN A 63 7.60 -6.91 -0.73
C GLN A 63 6.56 -7.74 0.02
N LEU A 64 6.89 -8.98 0.33
CA LEU A 64 6.01 -9.85 1.12
C LEU A 64 6.37 -9.74 2.59
N ASP A 65 5.35 -9.61 3.44
CA ASP A 65 5.56 -9.69 4.88
C ASP A 65 5.60 -11.17 5.33
N LYS A 66 5.68 -11.45 6.61
CA LYS A 66 5.74 -12.82 7.13
C LYS A 66 4.47 -13.63 6.88
N LYS A 67 3.38 -12.98 6.54
CA LYS A 67 2.13 -13.63 6.17
C LYS A 67 1.94 -13.68 4.65
N ASP A 68 3.03 -13.45 3.91
CA ASP A 68 3.04 -13.42 2.44
C ASP A 68 2.08 -12.40 1.85
N ARG A 69 1.84 -11.29 2.57
CA ARG A 69 0.95 -10.22 2.11
C ARG A 69 1.72 -9.17 1.33
N LEU A 70 1.16 -8.80 0.19
CA LEU A 70 1.63 -7.65 -0.59
C LEU A 70 1.12 -6.36 0.06
N PRO A 71 1.85 -5.24 -0.07
CA PRO A 71 1.31 -3.95 0.36
C PRO A 71 -0.05 -3.63 -0.28
N LEU A 72 -0.28 -4.07 -1.52
CA LEU A 72 -1.56 -3.88 -2.22
C LEU A 72 -2.74 -4.49 -1.43
N GLN A 73 -2.53 -5.61 -0.74
CA GLN A 73 -3.59 -6.21 0.06
C GLN A 73 -4.06 -5.26 1.16
N TYR A 74 -3.15 -4.46 1.72
CA TYR A 74 -3.49 -3.47 2.73
C TYR A 74 -4.38 -2.37 2.13
N VAL A 75 -4.11 -1.96 0.88
CA VAL A 75 -4.94 -1.00 0.16
C VAL A 75 -6.34 -1.55 -0.07
N VAL A 76 -6.43 -2.81 -0.50
CA VAL A 76 -7.73 -3.49 -0.75
C VAL A 76 -8.59 -3.48 0.51
N ASN A 77 -7.97 -3.68 1.66
CA ASN A 77 -8.67 -3.82 2.94
C ASN A 77 -8.91 -2.49 3.68
N MET A 78 -8.53 -1.36 3.10
CA MET A 78 -8.78 -0.07 3.73
C MET A 78 -10.26 0.24 3.84
N LYS A 79 -10.65 0.90 4.94
CA LYS A 79 -12.04 1.26 5.22
C LYS A 79 -12.44 2.57 4.54
N TYR A 80 -12.15 2.69 3.25
CA TYR A 80 -12.45 3.85 2.43
C TYR A 80 -13.09 3.38 1.14
N THR A 81 -13.85 4.27 0.49
CA THR A 81 -14.44 3.95 -0.81
C THR A 81 -13.38 4.04 -1.91
N ASP A 82 -13.67 3.44 -3.07
CA ASP A 82 -12.81 3.56 -4.23
C ASP A 82 -12.59 5.03 -4.63
N GLU A 83 -13.62 5.86 -4.51
CA GLU A 83 -13.51 7.29 -4.82
C GLU A 83 -12.51 7.98 -3.90
N GLU A 84 -12.56 7.65 -2.61
CA GLU A 84 -11.63 8.21 -1.62
C GLU A 84 -10.21 7.73 -1.84
N LEU A 85 -10.03 6.50 -2.30
CA LEU A 85 -8.72 5.90 -2.54
C LEU A 85 -8.13 6.22 -3.91
N GLU A 86 -8.87 6.92 -4.76
CA GLU A 86 -8.43 7.23 -6.13
C GLU A 86 -7.02 7.81 -6.23
N PRO A 87 -6.61 8.79 -5.42
CA PRO A 87 -5.24 9.31 -5.49
C PRO A 87 -4.18 8.23 -5.27
N LEU A 88 -4.46 7.30 -4.37
CA LEU A 88 -3.55 6.18 -4.08
C LEU A 88 -3.53 5.19 -5.24
N TYR A 89 -4.69 4.90 -5.83
CA TYR A 89 -4.79 4.01 -6.98
C TYR A 89 -3.99 4.54 -8.18
N GLN A 90 -4.07 5.84 -8.44
CA GLN A 90 -3.34 6.45 -9.55
C GLN A 90 -1.83 6.23 -9.43
N ILE A 91 -1.31 6.37 -8.23
CA ILE A 91 0.12 6.17 -7.98
C ILE A 91 0.49 4.68 -8.08
N TRP A 92 -0.30 3.83 -7.45
CA TRP A 92 -0.01 2.39 -7.40
C TRP A 92 -0.02 1.77 -8.80
N PHE A 93 -1.07 2.04 -9.56
CA PHE A 93 -1.27 1.43 -10.87
C PHE A 93 -0.57 2.19 -12.01
N SER A 94 0.27 3.18 -11.68
CA SER A 94 1.21 3.74 -12.63
C SER A 94 2.50 2.93 -12.71
N GLN A 95 2.70 2.00 -11.78
CA GLN A 95 3.87 1.12 -11.78
C GLN A 95 3.69 -0.01 -12.79
N ASN A 96 4.81 -0.49 -13.37
CA ASN A 96 4.76 -1.54 -14.39
C ASN A 96 4.72 -2.96 -13.82
N ASN A 97 5.12 -3.12 -12.58
CA ASN A 97 5.37 -4.44 -11.99
C ASN A 97 4.41 -4.81 -10.85
N VAL A 98 3.19 -4.31 -10.90
CA VAL A 98 2.19 -4.58 -9.85
C VAL A 98 1.80 -6.05 -9.86
N LEU A 99 1.94 -6.71 -8.70
CA LEU A 99 1.47 -8.09 -8.53
C LEU A 99 0.09 -8.06 -7.88
N VAL A 100 -0.83 -8.83 -8.43
CA VAL A 100 -2.21 -8.91 -7.91
C VAL A 100 -2.62 -10.35 -7.56
N ASN A 101 -1.82 -11.33 -7.95
CA ASN A 101 -2.15 -12.76 -7.86
C ASN A 101 -1.29 -13.55 -6.87
N HIS A 102 -0.53 -12.89 -6.01
CA HIS A 102 0.28 -13.61 -5.03
C HIS A 102 -0.57 -14.05 -3.84
N LYS A 103 -0.57 -15.34 -3.52
CA LYS A 103 -1.34 -15.89 -2.40
C LYS A 103 -0.65 -15.58 -1.07
N ASN A 104 -1.44 -15.07 -0.12
CA ASN A 104 -0.96 -14.85 1.25
C ASN A 104 -1.00 -16.17 2.05
N ALA A 105 -0.68 -16.09 3.34
CA ALA A 105 -0.64 -17.26 4.22
C ALA A 105 -2.00 -17.98 4.34
N TRP A 106 -3.09 -17.31 4.00
CA TRP A 106 -4.44 -17.89 4.02
C TRP A 106 -4.88 -18.39 2.64
N GLY A 107 -3.98 -18.39 1.66
CA GLY A 107 -4.28 -18.85 0.32
C GLY A 107 -5.10 -17.90 -0.53
N LYS A 108 -5.11 -16.61 -0.17
CA LYS A 108 -5.89 -15.58 -0.86
C LYS A 108 -4.99 -14.59 -1.58
N THR A 109 -5.40 -14.14 -2.76
CA THR A 109 -4.70 -13.09 -3.50
C THR A 109 -5.41 -11.76 -3.30
N PRO A 110 -4.71 -10.63 -3.49
CA PRO A 110 -5.38 -9.32 -3.46
C PRO A 110 -6.55 -9.26 -4.44
N LEU A 111 -6.41 -9.85 -5.62
CA LEU A 111 -7.47 -9.89 -6.64
C LEU A 111 -8.70 -10.63 -6.12
N GLU A 112 -8.52 -11.81 -5.53
CA GLU A 112 -9.63 -12.59 -4.96
C GLU A 112 -10.34 -11.83 -3.84
N ILE A 113 -9.58 -11.14 -3.00
CA ILE A 113 -10.14 -10.36 -1.90
C ILE A 113 -11.00 -9.23 -2.46
N ALA A 114 -10.51 -8.51 -3.47
CA ALA A 114 -11.25 -7.43 -4.11
C ALA A 114 -12.52 -7.93 -4.81
N GLU A 115 -12.47 -9.11 -5.42
CA GLU A 115 -13.61 -9.70 -6.11
C GLU A 115 -14.81 -9.93 -5.18
N LYS A 116 -14.54 -10.17 -3.90
CA LYS A 116 -15.58 -10.40 -2.90
C LYS A 116 -16.12 -9.12 -2.27
N MET A 117 -15.57 -7.98 -2.64
CA MET A 117 -15.97 -6.68 -2.09
C MET A 117 -16.76 -5.89 -3.14
N PRO A 118 -18.09 -5.71 -2.94
CA PRO A 118 -18.91 -5.04 -3.95
C PRO A 118 -18.52 -3.57 -4.17
N TYR A 119 -17.88 -2.95 -3.20
CA TYR A 119 -17.46 -1.55 -3.29
C TYR A 119 -16.05 -1.37 -3.87
N ARG A 120 -15.45 -2.44 -4.40
CA ARG A 120 -14.11 -2.42 -5.00
C ARG A 120 -14.12 -2.61 -6.51
N ALA A 121 -15.22 -2.30 -7.16
CA ALA A 121 -15.35 -2.50 -8.60
C ALA A 121 -14.30 -1.73 -9.41
N SER A 122 -14.01 -0.49 -9.04
CA SER A 122 -13.00 0.32 -9.72
C SER A 122 -11.59 -0.23 -9.50
N LEU A 123 -11.29 -0.63 -8.27
CA LEU A 123 -10.00 -1.26 -7.97
C LEU A 123 -9.82 -2.56 -8.73
N LEU A 124 -10.86 -3.40 -8.74
CA LEU A 124 -10.83 -4.69 -9.42
C LEU A 124 -10.57 -4.52 -10.91
N GLU A 125 -11.20 -3.56 -11.54
CA GLU A 125 -11.00 -3.27 -12.96
C GLU A 125 -9.54 -2.94 -13.26
N ARG A 126 -8.91 -2.15 -12.41
CA ARG A 126 -7.49 -1.81 -12.55
C ARG A 126 -6.59 -3.01 -12.32
N MET A 127 -6.92 -3.83 -11.33
CA MET A 127 -6.13 -5.02 -11.01
C MET A 127 -6.15 -6.04 -12.14
N LYS A 128 -7.24 -6.16 -12.85
CA LYS A 128 -7.38 -7.11 -13.95
C LYS A 128 -6.39 -6.85 -15.10
N LYS A 129 -5.91 -5.64 -15.21
CA LYS A 129 -4.90 -5.29 -16.23
C LYS A 129 -3.52 -5.90 -15.92
N TYR A 130 -3.32 -6.34 -14.70
CA TYR A 130 -2.05 -6.93 -14.25
C TYR A 130 -2.16 -8.44 -13.99
N GLU A 131 -3.30 -8.99 -14.30
CA GLU A 131 -3.61 -10.40 -14.09
C GLU A 131 -2.74 -11.36 -14.92
#